data_0fbb948e1534986e7d2624123564a817
#
_entry.id   0fbb948e1534986e7d2624123564a817
#
_cell.length_a   1.000
_cell.length_b   1.000
_cell.length_c   1.000
_cell.angle_alpha   90.00
_cell.angle_beta   90.00
_cell.angle_gamma   90.00
#
_symmetry.space_group_name_H-M   'P 1'
#
loop_
_entity.id
_entity.type
_entity.pdbx_description
1 polymer ?
#
loop_
_entity_poly.entity_id
_entity_poly.type
_entity_poly.pdbx_seq_one_letter_code
_entity_poly.pdbx_strand_id
1 'polypeptide(L)'
;MRHSFYGSLQLLQHPKALLKKGWKFLVVLLLGLSLVSGAISGILSIFIGESETNAELHAPIGFYGGNVGLSPETEQYRSMVQEVLAAYGIPEYESLILAIIQVESKGLLADVMQSSESAGLEPNAFTNPLQSIEQGVRYMKANIDYARERGVTDVGALLMGYNFGTAYIQYIARSGGVHTLELAEQYSKNIVAPSLGNTTGITMPYRNAISEANGKPYIYYNGGNFHYADLVGQYLVSGTGNQEAITGDVQHLLQVSKQYLGVPYVWGGKTPNGWDCSGFVGWVYKEAWGIDVSTWTVTQALVGDRIPVSEAKAGDLLFWGPTGAETHVAIYLGDGTFIHAPQPGDVTKITPLQYFQPDFAVRM
;
A
#
# COMPACT_ATOMS: atom_id res chain seq x y z
N MET A 1 1.24 -38.02 32.53
CA MET A 1 0.19 -38.86 31.91
C MET A 1 0.15 -38.56 30.43
N ARG A 2 0.38 -39.60 29.63
CA ARG A 2 0.44 -39.53 28.16
C ARG A 2 -0.96 -39.49 27.56
N HIS A 3 -1.19 -38.62 26.58
CA HIS A 3 -2.15 -38.79 25.49
C HIS A 3 -1.49 -38.18 24.25
N SER A 4 -0.94 -38.95 23.48
CA SER A 4 -1.22 -39.79 22.31
C SER A 4 -1.80 -39.00 21.14
N PHE A 5 -0.89 -38.67 20.21
CA PHE A 5 -1.14 -38.34 18.82
C PHE A 5 -1.56 -39.60 18.06
N TYR A 6 -2.81 -39.66 17.58
CA TYR A 6 -3.21 -40.57 16.49
C TYR A 6 -4.34 -39.87 15.70
N GLY A 7 -4.03 -39.43 14.50
CA GLY A 7 -5.02 -38.84 13.60
C GLY A 7 -4.50 -38.48 12.21
N SER A 8 -3.46 -39.14 11.71
CA SER A 8 -2.91 -38.82 10.38
C SER A 8 -2.44 -40.10 9.63
N LEU A 9 -3.35 -41.08 9.42
CA LEU A 9 -3.06 -42.22 8.57
C LEU A 9 -4.31 -42.85 7.94
N GLN A 10 -5.18 -42.06 7.28
CA GLN A 10 -6.26 -42.61 6.45
C GLN A 10 -6.45 -41.90 5.10
N LEU A 11 -5.48 -41.12 4.62
CA LEU A 11 -5.57 -40.43 3.31
C LEU A 11 -4.80 -41.16 2.17
N LEU A 12 -4.31 -42.38 2.36
CA LEU A 12 -3.52 -43.10 1.37
C LEU A 12 -4.26 -44.21 0.59
N GLN A 13 -5.59 -44.28 0.66
CA GLN A 13 -6.33 -45.39 0.01
C GLN A 13 -7.12 -45.02 -1.26
N HIS A 14 -7.04 -43.79 -1.79
CA HIS A 14 -7.70 -43.48 -3.07
C HIS A 14 -6.83 -42.62 -4.01
N PRO A 15 -5.84 -43.24 -4.71
CA PRO A 15 -5.01 -42.51 -5.66
C PRO A 15 -5.77 -41.94 -6.87
N LYS A 16 -6.99 -42.42 -7.17
CA LYS A 16 -7.82 -41.93 -8.28
C LYS A 16 -8.52 -40.60 -7.98
N ALA A 17 -8.62 -40.19 -6.73
CA ALA A 17 -9.24 -38.90 -6.34
C ALA A 17 -8.26 -37.72 -6.49
N LEU A 18 -6.96 -37.96 -6.29
CA LEU A 18 -5.91 -36.94 -6.50
C LEU A 18 -5.72 -36.58 -7.98
N LEU A 19 -5.83 -37.56 -8.88
CA LEU A 19 -5.74 -37.33 -10.33
C LEU A 19 -6.90 -36.48 -10.88
N LYS A 20 -8.10 -36.59 -10.29
CA LYS A 20 -9.24 -35.74 -10.71
C LYS A 20 -9.14 -34.29 -10.23
N LYS A 21 -8.46 -34.01 -9.11
CA LYS A 21 -8.23 -32.62 -8.64
C LYS A 21 -7.13 -31.94 -9.46
N GLY A 22 -6.03 -32.62 -9.75
CA GLY A 22 -4.95 -32.07 -10.59
C GLY A 22 -5.38 -31.74 -12.02
N TRP A 23 -6.30 -32.52 -12.60
CA TRP A 23 -6.82 -32.27 -13.95
C TRP A 23 -7.64 -30.97 -14.06
N LYS A 24 -8.41 -30.61 -13.03
CA LYS A 24 -9.17 -29.35 -13.03
C LYS A 24 -8.26 -28.11 -12.95
N PHE A 25 -7.15 -28.21 -12.20
CA PHE A 25 -6.12 -27.16 -12.15
C PHE A 25 -5.41 -27.01 -13.52
N LEU A 26 -5.09 -28.13 -14.17
CA LEU A 26 -4.44 -28.11 -15.47
C LEU A 26 -5.35 -27.51 -16.57
N VAL A 27 -6.66 -27.73 -16.51
CA VAL A 27 -7.62 -27.19 -17.48
C VAL A 27 -7.79 -25.69 -17.31
N VAL A 28 -7.78 -25.14 -16.11
CA VAL A 28 -7.84 -23.70 -15.86
C VAL A 28 -6.54 -23.01 -16.29
N LEU A 29 -5.40 -23.66 -16.08
CA LEU A 29 -4.09 -23.17 -16.53
C LEU A 29 -3.97 -23.20 -18.07
N LEU A 30 -4.49 -24.24 -18.72
CA LEU A 30 -4.44 -24.39 -20.19
C LEU A 30 -5.44 -23.46 -20.91
N LEU A 31 -6.57 -23.10 -20.29
CA LEU A 31 -7.49 -22.09 -20.82
C LEU A 31 -6.93 -20.68 -20.68
N GLY A 32 -6.08 -20.41 -19.68
CA GLY A 32 -5.34 -19.14 -19.55
C GLY A 32 -4.22 -19.01 -20.59
N LEU A 33 -3.56 -20.11 -20.95
CA LEU A 33 -2.45 -20.13 -21.91
C LEU A 33 -2.90 -20.13 -23.38
N SER A 34 -4.11 -20.59 -23.69
CA SER A 34 -4.62 -20.62 -25.09
C SER A 34 -5.11 -19.25 -25.60
N LEU A 35 -5.22 -18.23 -24.74
CA LEU A 35 -5.55 -16.87 -25.15
C LEU A 35 -4.31 -15.99 -25.43
N VAL A 36 -3.09 -16.50 -25.17
CA VAL A 36 -1.83 -15.75 -25.37
C VAL A 36 -1.14 -16.11 -26.69
N SER A 37 -1.51 -17.19 -27.36
CA SER A 37 -0.82 -17.64 -28.59
C SER A 37 -1.44 -17.17 -29.92
N GLY A 38 -2.34 -16.21 -29.88
CA GLY A 38 -3.12 -15.77 -31.07
C GLY A 38 -2.78 -14.39 -31.65
N ALA A 39 -1.65 -13.75 -31.30
CA ALA A 39 -1.33 -12.42 -31.83
C ALA A 39 0.18 -12.16 -32.00
N ILE A 40 0.88 -13.06 -32.70
CA ILE A 40 2.20 -12.72 -33.26
C ILE A 40 2.15 -13.01 -34.77
N SER A 41 1.57 -12.09 -35.53
CA SER A 41 1.87 -11.88 -36.94
C SER A 41 1.16 -10.61 -37.43
N GLY A 42 1.96 -9.61 -37.74
CA GLY A 42 1.55 -8.44 -38.54
C GLY A 42 1.60 -7.15 -37.74
N ILE A 43 2.64 -6.42 -37.93
CA ILE A 43 2.72 -5.11 -38.57
C ILE A 43 4.04 -4.44 -38.12
N LEU A 44 4.99 -4.60 -39.01
CA LEU A 44 6.12 -3.69 -39.15
C LEU A 44 5.64 -2.58 -40.07
N SER A 45 5.41 -1.40 -39.61
CA SER A 45 5.55 -0.10 -40.31
C SER A 45 4.63 0.94 -39.65
N ILE A 46 5.22 1.90 -38.98
CA ILE A 46 5.14 3.35 -39.22
C ILE A 46 5.89 4.01 -38.06
N PHE A 47 7.19 4.23 -38.26
CA PHE A 47 7.89 5.29 -37.56
C PHE A 47 7.56 6.58 -38.30
N ILE A 48 6.86 7.52 -37.68
CA ILE A 48 7.01 8.98 -37.74
C ILE A 48 5.94 9.60 -36.80
N GLY A 49 6.39 10.29 -35.75
CA GLY A 49 5.69 11.37 -35.08
C GLY A 49 4.58 10.97 -34.13
N GLU A 50 4.95 10.98 -32.85
CA GLU A 50 4.09 11.50 -31.78
C GLU A 50 4.84 11.31 -30.44
N SER A 51 5.51 12.38 -30.00
CA SER A 51 6.28 12.38 -28.74
C SER A 51 5.47 12.93 -27.55
N GLU A 52 4.13 12.96 -27.62
CA GLU A 52 3.30 13.51 -26.54
C GLU A 52 2.29 12.53 -25.90
N THR A 53 2.15 11.30 -26.41
CA THR A 53 1.17 10.34 -25.86
C THR A 53 1.76 9.26 -24.97
N ASN A 54 3.09 9.18 -24.82
CA ASN A 54 3.72 8.11 -24.05
C ASN A 54 3.92 8.41 -22.55
N ALA A 55 3.74 9.66 -22.11
CA ALA A 55 3.92 10.01 -20.70
C ALA A 55 2.76 9.56 -19.80
N GLU A 56 1.52 9.53 -20.33
CA GLU A 56 0.35 9.07 -19.54
C GLU A 56 0.29 7.54 -19.38
N LEU A 57 0.91 6.77 -20.28
CA LEU A 57 0.93 5.30 -20.18
C LEU A 57 1.93 4.76 -19.14
N HIS A 58 2.83 5.59 -18.64
CA HIS A 58 3.91 5.20 -17.72
C HIS A 58 3.75 5.75 -16.30
N ALA A 59 2.70 6.51 -16.01
CA ALA A 59 2.44 6.94 -14.65
C ALA A 59 2.28 5.72 -13.72
N PRO A 60 3.00 5.68 -12.57
CA PRO A 60 2.86 4.58 -11.62
C PRO A 60 1.44 4.52 -11.10
N ILE A 61 0.90 3.31 -10.99
CA ILE A 61 -0.38 3.07 -10.35
C ILE A 61 -0.18 3.26 -8.85
N GLY A 62 -0.72 4.34 -8.29
CA GLY A 62 -0.56 4.70 -6.88
C GLY A 62 0.90 4.99 -6.52
N PHE A 63 1.27 6.26 -6.38
CA PHE A 63 2.60 6.62 -5.94
C PHE A 63 2.66 6.59 -4.40
N TYR A 64 3.65 5.89 -3.84
CA TYR A 64 3.97 5.92 -2.42
C TYR A 64 5.33 6.56 -2.23
N GLY A 65 5.39 7.62 -1.43
CA GLY A 65 6.59 8.40 -1.15
C GLY A 65 7.65 7.68 -0.32
N GLY A 66 7.36 6.47 0.16
CA GLY A 66 8.27 5.69 1.01
C GLY A 66 7.58 4.65 1.86
N ASN A 67 8.31 4.11 2.83
CA ASN A 67 7.80 3.13 3.81
C ASN A 67 7.87 3.69 5.22
N VAL A 68 6.99 3.18 6.08
CA VAL A 68 6.95 3.43 7.52
C VAL A 68 6.89 2.11 8.28
N GLY A 69 7.65 2.00 9.38
CA GLY A 69 7.55 0.86 10.30
C GLY A 69 8.02 -0.48 9.74
N LEU A 70 8.86 -0.49 8.70
CA LEU A 70 9.51 -1.72 8.25
C LEU A 70 10.50 -2.22 9.31
N SER A 71 10.57 -3.54 9.47
CA SER A 71 11.57 -4.17 10.32
C SER A 71 12.97 -4.12 9.68
N PRO A 72 14.06 -4.14 10.47
CA PRO A 72 15.43 -4.24 9.93
C PRO A 72 15.62 -5.46 9.02
N GLU A 73 14.91 -6.56 9.30
CA GLU A 73 14.94 -7.78 8.51
C GLU A 73 14.28 -7.61 7.14
N THR A 74 13.33 -6.69 7.00
CA THR A 74 12.77 -6.30 5.70
C THR A 74 13.67 -5.29 5.01
N GLU A 75 14.15 -4.29 5.73
CA GLU A 75 15.02 -3.23 5.18
C GLU A 75 16.31 -3.77 4.53
N GLN A 76 16.87 -4.86 5.02
CA GLN A 76 18.07 -5.47 4.44
C GLN A 76 17.90 -5.87 2.96
N TYR A 77 16.67 -6.06 2.48
CA TYR A 77 16.38 -6.42 1.09
C TYR A 77 16.24 -5.23 0.15
N ARG A 78 16.29 -3.99 0.63
CA ARG A 78 16.06 -2.77 -0.17
C ARG A 78 16.91 -2.72 -1.42
N SER A 79 18.23 -2.90 -1.31
CA SER A 79 19.14 -2.88 -2.47
C SER A 79 18.83 -3.97 -3.48
N MET A 80 18.49 -5.18 -3.01
CA MET A 80 18.10 -6.31 -3.86
C MET A 80 16.79 -6.02 -4.59
N VAL A 81 15.82 -5.44 -3.91
CA VAL A 81 14.53 -5.02 -4.48
C VAL A 81 14.75 -3.96 -5.56
N GLN A 82 15.59 -2.95 -5.29
CA GLN A 82 15.94 -1.90 -6.26
C GLN A 82 16.55 -2.49 -7.53
N GLU A 83 17.52 -3.40 -7.41
CA GLU A 83 18.17 -4.05 -8.56
C GLU A 83 17.17 -4.84 -9.39
N VAL A 84 16.30 -5.62 -8.74
CA VAL A 84 15.29 -6.42 -9.44
C VAL A 84 14.26 -5.52 -10.11
N LEU A 85 13.74 -4.51 -9.43
CA LEU A 85 12.76 -3.56 -10.00
C LEU A 85 13.33 -2.80 -11.20
N ALA A 86 14.60 -2.38 -11.13
CA ALA A 86 15.29 -1.74 -12.25
C ALA A 86 15.38 -2.67 -13.47
N ALA A 87 15.69 -3.96 -13.25
CA ALA A 87 15.72 -4.97 -14.32
C ALA A 87 14.35 -5.20 -14.97
N TYR A 88 13.25 -5.02 -14.22
CA TYR A 88 11.88 -5.13 -14.74
C TYR A 88 11.31 -3.79 -15.24
N GLY A 89 12.05 -2.66 -15.12
CA GLY A 89 11.65 -1.34 -15.60
C GLY A 89 10.51 -0.71 -14.80
N ILE A 90 10.41 -1.01 -13.51
CA ILE A 90 9.39 -0.49 -12.58
C ILE A 90 10.01 -0.05 -11.24
N PRO A 91 11.09 0.77 -11.22
CA PRO A 91 11.79 1.16 -10.00
C PRO A 91 10.90 1.93 -9.00
N GLU A 92 9.87 2.59 -9.47
CA GLU A 92 8.91 3.36 -8.69
C GLU A 92 8.09 2.53 -7.69
N TYR A 93 8.11 1.21 -7.82
CA TYR A 93 7.34 0.30 -6.92
C TYR A 93 8.16 -0.23 -5.73
N GLU A 94 9.34 0.32 -5.43
CA GLU A 94 10.21 -0.12 -4.32
C GLU A 94 9.46 -0.19 -3.00
N SER A 95 8.80 0.89 -2.61
CA SER A 95 8.05 0.96 -1.35
C SER A 95 6.96 -0.10 -1.27
N LEU A 96 6.28 -0.37 -2.40
CA LEU A 96 5.21 -1.37 -2.47
C LEU A 96 5.78 -2.79 -2.24
N ILE A 97 6.89 -3.13 -2.89
CA ILE A 97 7.52 -4.45 -2.75
C ILE A 97 8.04 -4.67 -1.33
N LEU A 98 8.68 -3.67 -0.73
CA LEU A 98 9.15 -3.77 0.66
C LEU A 98 8.00 -3.92 1.66
N ALA A 99 6.89 -3.21 1.46
CA ALA A 99 5.69 -3.37 2.28
C ALA A 99 5.06 -4.77 2.14
N ILE A 100 5.09 -5.36 0.94
CA ILE A 100 4.67 -6.75 0.72
C ILE A 100 5.58 -7.71 1.49
N ILE A 101 6.91 -7.58 1.38
CA ILE A 101 7.87 -8.41 2.14
C ILE A 101 7.60 -8.30 3.65
N GLN A 102 7.31 -7.10 4.14
CA GLN A 102 6.99 -6.88 5.55
C GLN A 102 5.74 -7.66 6.00
N VAL A 103 4.70 -7.68 5.18
CA VAL A 103 3.44 -8.38 5.52
C VAL A 103 3.59 -9.89 5.36
N GLU A 104 4.23 -10.36 4.29
CA GLU A 104 4.32 -11.78 3.96
C GLU A 104 5.24 -12.56 4.89
N SER A 105 6.38 -11.99 5.26
CA SER A 105 7.41 -12.73 6.00
C SER A 105 8.11 -11.92 7.09
N LYS A 106 7.92 -10.60 7.13
CA LYS A 106 8.75 -9.67 7.92
C LYS A 106 10.24 -9.78 7.58
N GLY A 107 10.57 -10.25 6.36
CA GLY A 107 11.93 -10.49 5.94
C GLY A 107 12.60 -11.71 6.59
N LEU A 108 11.87 -12.57 7.29
CA LEU A 108 12.43 -13.68 8.10
C LEU A 108 12.47 -15.02 7.38
N LEU A 109 11.76 -15.18 6.27
CA LEU A 109 11.73 -16.43 5.49
C LEU A 109 12.63 -16.33 4.26
N ALA A 110 13.02 -17.45 3.68
CA ALA A 110 13.73 -17.47 2.40
C ALA A 110 12.79 -17.11 1.22
N ASP A 111 11.53 -17.52 1.29
CA ASP A 111 10.47 -17.05 0.39
C ASP A 111 9.85 -15.75 0.97
N VAL A 112 10.64 -14.67 0.88
CA VAL A 112 10.34 -13.39 1.55
C VAL A 112 9.06 -12.73 1.06
N MET A 113 8.66 -12.96 -0.19
CA MET A 113 7.43 -12.43 -0.79
C MET A 113 6.31 -13.49 -0.85
N GLN A 114 6.51 -14.69 -0.29
CA GLN A 114 5.58 -15.82 -0.39
C GLN A 114 5.11 -16.05 -1.84
N SER A 115 6.07 -15.97 -2.77
CA SER A 115 5.79 -15.95 -4.21
C SER A 115 5.92 -17.29 -4.91
N SER A 116 6.32 -18.37 -4.18
CA SER A 116 6.48 -19.73 -4.73
C SER A 116 5.23 -20.24 -5.44
N GLU A 117 4.05 -20.03 -4.84
CA GLU A 117 2.79 -20.51 -5.40
C GLU A 117 2.47 -19.82 -6.75
N SER A 118 2.85 -18.55 -6.92
CA SER A 118 2.70 -17.84 -8.19
C SER A 118 3.61 -18.40 -9.31
N ALA A 119 4.65 -19.16 -8.94
CA ALA A 119 5.49 -19.92 -9.86
C ALA A 119 4.98 -21.36 -10.09
N GLY A 120 3.85 -21.74 -9.49
CA GLY A 120 3.33 -23.11 -9.55
C GLY A 120 4.05 -24.10 -8.65
N LEU A 121 4.78 -23.62 -7.65
CA LEU A 121 5.50 -24.42 -6.67
C LEU A 121 4.69 -24.56 -5.38
N GLU A 122 5.14 -25.45 -4.48
CA GLU A 122 4.56 -25.54 -3.14
C GLU A 122 4.88 -24.28 -2.32
N PRO A 123 4.05 -23.93 -1.32
CA PRO A 123 4.31 -22.81 -0.43
C PRO A 123 5.72 -22.87 0.20
N ASN A 124 6.43 -21.76 0.24
CA ASN A 124 7.80 -21.64 0.77
C ASN A 124 8.84 -22.52 0.03
N ALA A 125 8.62 -22.84 -1.23
CA ALA A 125 9.55 -23.64 -2.01
C ALA A 125 10.84 -22.89 -2.38
N PHE A 126 10.84 -21.56 -2.41
CA PHE A 126 12.06 -20.79 -2.59
C PHE A 126 12.93 -20.82 -1.35
N THR A 127 14.21 -21.20 -1.56
CA THR A 127 15.23 -21.26 -0.52
C THR A 127 16.23 -20.09 -0.59
N ASN A 128 16.03 -19.19 -1.54
CA ASN A 128 16.85 -18.01 -1.75
C ASN A 128 15.94 -16.77 -1.89
N PRO A 129 16.14 -15.72 -1.06
CA PRO A 129 15.35 -14.50 -1.13
C PRO A 129 15.32 -13.80 -2.50
N LEU A 130 16.42 -13.84 -3.25
CA LEU A 130 16.46 -13.26 -4.60
C LEU A 130 15.44 -13.93 -5.53
N GLN A 131 15.32 -15.25 -5.49
CA GLN A 131 14.34 -15.97 -6.32
C GLN A 131 12.90 -15.60 -5.95
N SER A 132 12.64 -15.42 -4.66
CA SER A 132 11.34 -14.95 -4.18
C SER A 132 11.04 -13.53 -4.65
N ILE A 133 12.02 -12.62 -4.54
CA ILE A 133 11.84 -11.22 -4.96
C ILE A 133 11.67 -11.14 -6.49
N GLU A 134 12.47 -11.83 -7.28
CA GLU A 134 12.34 -11.89 -8.74
C GLU A 134 10.96 -12.38 -9.18
N GLN A 135 10.48 -13.46 -8.55
CA GLN A 135 9.17 -14.02 -8.85
C GLN A 135 8.04 -13.09 -8.41
N GLY A 136 8.12 -12.53 -7.19
CA GLY A 136 7.12 -11.61 -6.67
C GLY A 136 7.03 -10.32 -7.49
N VAL A 137 8.17 -9.75 -7.88
CA VAL A 137 8.23 -8.56 -8.77
C VAL A 137 7.68 -8.88 -10.15
N ARG A 138 8.03 -10.02 -10.73
CA ARG A 138 7.47 -10.47 -12.02
C ARG A 138 5.95 -10.59 -11.96
N TYR A 139 5.42 -11.17 -10.89
CA TYR A 139 3.98 -11.33 -10.69
C TYR A 139 3.29 -9.96 -10.48
N MET A 140 3.89 -9.08 -9.68
CA MET A 140 3.38 -7.72 -9.49
C MET A 140 3.40 -6.94 -10.81
N LYS A 141 4.48 -7.03 -11.61
CA LYS A 141 4.52 -6.38 -12.92
C LYS A 141 3.40 -6.85 -13.85
N ALA A 142 3.14 -8.15 -13.88
CA ALA A 142 2.01 -8.68 -14.66
C ALA A 142 0.66 -8.11 -14.19
N ASN A 143 0.46 -7.94 -12.88
CA ASN A 143 -0.73 -7.30 -12.31
C ASN A 143 -0.81 -5.81 -12.69
N ILE A 144 0.31 -5.08 -12.67
CA ILE A 144 0.40 -3.67 -13.07
C ILE A 144 0.00 -3.53 -14.55
N ASP A 145 0.60 -4.32 -15.42
CA ASP A 145 0.32 -4.26 -16.87
C ASP A 145 -1.15 -4.59 -17.13
N TYR A 146 -1.68 -5.62 -16.46
CA TYR A 146 -3.08 -6.02 -16.58
C TYR A 146 -4.07 -4.94 -16.09
N ALA A 147 -3.72 -4.23 -15.01
CA ALA A 147 -4.50 -3.14 -14.47
C ALA A 147 -4.50 -1.93 -15.42
N ARG A 148 -3.34 -1.55 -15.95
CA ARG A 148 -3.19 -0.47 -16.94
C ARG A 148 -4.03 -0.70 -18.19
N GLU A 149 -4.00 -1.90 -18.75
CA GLU A 149 -4.84 -2.27 -19.91
C GLU A 149 -6.36 -2.08 -19.65
N ARG A 150 -6.77 -2.05 -18.38
CA ARG A 150 -8.19 -1.93 -17.97
C ARG A 150 -8.54 -0.59 -17.35
N GLY A 151 -7.60 0.36 -17.36
CA GLY A 151 -7.79 1.67 -16.76
C GLY A 151 -7.95 1.64 -15.24
N VAL A 152 -7.46 0.58 -14.57
CA VAL A 152 -7.43 0.50 -13.10
C VAL A 152 -6.14 1.12 -12.60
N THR A 153 -6.26 2.21 -11.85
CA THR A 153 -5.14 2.96 -11.27
C THR A 153 -5.10 2.87 -9.74
N ASP A 154 -5.96 2.06 -9.17
CA ASP A 154 -6.07 1.87 -7.72
C ASP A 154 -5.05 0.83 -7.22
N VAL A 155 -4.23 1.23 -6.26
CA VAL A 155 -3.19 0.37 -5.70
C VAL A 155 -3.75 -0.73 -4.82
N GLY A 156 -4.87 -0.49 -4.14
CA GLY A 156 -5.56 -1.54 -3.39
C GLY A 156 -5.98 -2.69 -4.29
N ALA A 157 -6.39 -2.38 -5.53
CA ALA A 157 -6.68 -3.40 -6.54
C ALA A 157 -5.44 -4.21 -6.93
N LEU A 158 -4.24 -3.59 -7.03
CA LEU A 158 -2.98 -4.29 -7.29
C LEU A 158 -2.60 -5.20 -6.13
N LEU A 159 -2.67 -4.69 -4.90
CA LEU A 159 -2.36 -5.43 -3.67
C LEU A 159 -3.28 -6.63 -3.51
N MET A 160 -4.57 -6.45 -3.71
CA MET A 160 -5.52 -7.55 -3.67
C MET A 160 -5.34 -8.50 -4.87
N GLY A 161 -4.88 -8.00 -6.03
CA GLY A 161 -4.48 -8.83 -7.16
C GLY A 161 -3.28 -9.72 -6.85
N TYR A 162 -2.38 -9.26 -5.97
CA TYR A 162 -1.28 -10.07 -5.46
C TYR A 162 -1.79 -11.22 -4.57
N ASN A 163 -2.71 -10.92 -3.65
CA ASN A 163 -3.27 -11.90 -2.69
C ASN A 163 -4.34 -12.83 -3.30
N PHE A 164 -5.28 -12.29 -4.09
CA PHE A 164 -6.41 -13.06 -4.66
C PHE A 164 -6.17 -13.59 -6.07
N GLY A 165 -5.10 -13.13 -6.70
CA GLY A 165 -4.86 -13.39 -8.11
C GLY A 165 -5.36 -12.25 -9.02
N THR A 166 -4.80 -12.18 -10.22
CA THR A 166 -5.06 -11.13 -11.24
C THR A 166 -6.54 -10.96 -11.58
N ALA A 167 -7.38 -12.01 -11.41
CA ALA A 167 -8.81 -11.95 -11.66
C ALA A 167 -9.55 -10.93 -10.75
N TYR A 168 -9.00 -10.59 -9.59
CA TYR A 168 -9.53 -9.53 -8.75
C TYR A 168 -9.45 -8.15 -9.43
N ILE A 169 -8.38 -7.86 -10.14
CA ILE A 169 -8.24 -6.60 -10.89
C ILE A 169 -9.35 -6.45 -11.93
N GLN A 170 -9.68 -7.56 -12.63
CA GLN A 170 -10.81 -7.56 -13.57
C GLN A 170 -12.16 -7.34 -12.86
N TYR A 171 -12.33 -7.90 -11.66
CA TYR A 171 -13.52 -7.68 -10.85
C TYR A 171 -13.65 -6.20 -10.46
N ILE A 172 -12.56 -5.57 -10.02
CA ILE A 172 -12.54 -4.13 -9.69
C ILE A 172 -12.78 -3.26 -10.93
N ALA A 173 -12.18 -3.57 -12.07
CA ALA A 173 -12.43 -2.84 -13.32
C ALA A 173 -13.94 -2.79 -13.68
N ARG A 174 -14.67 -3.86 -13.40
CA ARG A 174 -16.13 -3.93 -13.62
C ARG A 174 -16.96 -3.29 -12.50
N SER A 175 -16.36 -3.03 -11.36
CA SER A 175 -17.02 -2.48 -10.16
C SER A 175 -16.73 -1.00 -9.93
N GLY A 176 -16.25 -0.28 -10.95
CA GLY A 176 -15.98 1.16 -10.87
C GLY A 176 -14.51 1.53 -10.76
N GLY A 177 -13.60 0.56 -10.82
CA GLY A 177 -12.15 0.80 -10.92
C GLY A 177 -11.43 1.08 -9.59
N VAL A 178 -12.14 1.17 -8.47
CA VAL A 178 -11.59 1.49 -7.14
C VAL A 178 -11.85 0.33 -6.18
N HIS A 179 -10.80 -0.11 -5.49
CA HIS A 179 -10.88 -1.10 -4.42
C HIS A 179 -11.58 -0.54 -3.18
N THR A 180 -12.37 -1.38 -2.52
CA THR A 180 -12.89 -1.15 -1.17
C THR A 180 -12.84 -2.45 -0.37
N LEU A 181 -12.81 -2.32 0.97
CA LEU A 181 -12.85 -3.48 1.87
C LEU A 181 -14.09 -4.35 1.62
N GLU A 182 -15.24 -3.73 1.34
CA GLU A 182 -16.50 -4.41 1.05
C GLU A 182 -16.43 -5.23 -0.24
N LEU A 183 -15.82 -4.69 -1.30
CA LEU A 183 -15.62 -5.41 -2.55
C LEU A 183 -14.65 -6.58 -2.37
N ALA A 184 -13.59 -6.40 -1.59
CA ALA A 184 -12.64 -7.47 -1.27
C ALA A 184 -13.30 -8.58 -0.46
N GLU A 185 -14.10 -8.24 0.55
CA GLU A 185 -14.86 -9.22 1.33
C GLU A 185 -15.87 -9.98 0.48
N GLN A 186 -16.62 -9.28 -0.39
CA GLN A 186 -17.56 -9.91 -1.32
C GLN A 186 -16.86 -10.87 -2.27
N TYR A 187 -15.69 -10.49 -2.81
CA TYR A 187 -14.91 -11.33 -3.68
C TYR A 187 -14.38 -12.57 -2.94
N SER A 188 -13.83 -12.38 -1.72
CA SER A 188 -13.42 -13.47 -0.84
C SER A 188 -14.55 -14.46 -0.59
N LYS A 189 -15.73 -13.96 -0.17
CA LYS A 189 -16.90 -14.75 0.20
C LYS A 189 -17.50 -15.49 -0.99
N ASN A 190 -17.69 -14.80 -2.12
CA ASN A 190 -18.53 -15.29 -3.21
C ASN A 190 -17.75 -15.97 -4.33
N ILE A 191 -16.43 -15.74 -4.40
CA ILE A 191 -15.58 -16.24 -5.49
C ILE A 191 -14.45 -17.10 -4.97
N VAL A 192 -13.57 -16.57 -4.11
CA VAL A 192 -12.37 -17.30 -3.67
C VAL A 192 -12.73 -18.47 -2.76
N ALA A 193 -13.45 -18.23 -1.68
CA ALA A 193 -13.82 -19.26 -0.71
C ALA A 193 -14.59 -20.43 -1.36
N PRO A 194 -15.63 -20.21 -2.18
CA PRO A 194 -16.34 -21.30 -2.87
C PRO A 194 -15.45 -22.07 -3.85
N SER A 195 -14.54 -21.39 -4.59
CA SER A 195 -13.62 -22.04 -5.53
C SER A 195 -12.67 -23.02 -4.85
N LEU A 196 -12.37 -22.80 -3.56
CA LEU A 196 -11.51 -23.60 -2.72
C LEU A 196 -12.29 -24.49 -1.72
N GLY A 197 -13.61 -24.68 -1.95
CA GLY A 197 -14.45 -25.64 -1.26
C GLY A 197 -15.24 -25.09 -0.07
N ASN A 198 -15.10 -23.83 0.31
CA ASN A 198 -15.94 -23.21 1.33
C ASN A 198 -17.19 -22.58 0.68
N THR A 199 -18.14 -23.42 0.32
CA THR A 199 -19.41 -23.00 -0.32
C THR A 199 -20.47 -22.49 0.65
N THR A 200 -20.26 -22.64 1.95
CA THR A 200 -21.21 -22.27 3.00
C THR A 200 -20.84 -20.96 3.69
N GLY A 201 -19.73 -20.33 3.32
CA GLY A 201 -19.29 -19.06 3.88
C GLY A 201 -18.77 -19.17 5.32
N ILE A 202 -18.15 -20.30 5.68
CA ILE A 202 -17.51 -20.49 6.99
C ILE A 202 -16.42 -19.43 7.16
N THR A 203 -16.44 -18.75 8.30
CA THR A 203 -15.41 -17.79 8.70
C THR A 203 -14.54 -18.35 9.81
N MET A 204 -13.35 -17.76 9.98
CA MET A 204 -12.45 -18.02 11.10
C MET A 204 -12.00 -16.70 11.73
N PRO A 205 -11.73 -16.67 13.04
CA PRO A 205 -11.22 -15.47 13.70
C PRO A 205 -9.90 -15.02 13.07
N TYR A 206 -9.80 -13.73 12.79
CA TYR A 206 -8.60 -13.05 12.31
C TYR A 206 -8.48 -11.70 13.00
N ARG A 207 -7.78 -11.69 14.15
CA ARG A 207 -7.70 -10.53 15.03
C ARG A 207 -6.31 -9.90 14.99
N ASN A 208 -6.26 -8.67 14.51
CA ASN A 208 -5.11 -7.78 14.55
C ASN A 208 -5.62 -6.34 14.53
N ALA A 209 -4.72 -5.36 14.68
CA ALA A 209 -5.10 -3.95 14.73
C ALA A 209 -5.92 -3.50 13.50
N ILE A 210 -5.59 -3.97 12.31
CA ILE A 210 -6.28 -3.63 11.06
C ILE A 210 -7.68 -4.24 11.02
N SER A 211 -7.81 -5.54 11.27
CA SER A 211 -9.11 -6.21 11.21
C SER A 211 -10.08 -5.72 12.30
N GLU A 212 -9.57 -5.37 13.47
CA GLU A 212 -10.35 -4.74 14.54
C GLU A 212 -10.78 -3.31 14.16
N ALA A 213 -9.87 -2.50 13.61
CA ALA A 213 -10.19 -1.15 13.11
C ALA A 213 -11.23 -1.18 11.99
N ASN A 214 -11.17 -2.19 11.12
CA ASN A 214 -12.14 -2.42 10.06
C ASN A 214 -13.49 -2.96 10.55
N GLY A 215 -13.61 -3.27 11.85
CA GLY A 215 -14.84 -3.86 12.43
C GLY A 215 -15.15 -5.27 11.92
N LYS A 216 -14.16 -5.96 11.32
CA LYS A 216 -14.30 -7.29 10.70
C LYS A 216 -13.19 -8.24 11.17
N PRO A 217 -13.15 -8.65 12.46
CA PRO A 217 -12.06 -9.45 13.04
C PRO A 217 -12.12 -10.92 12.61
N TYR A 218 -12.34 -11.18 11.33
CA TYR A 218 -12.46 -12.51 10.73
C TYR A 218 -12.02 -12.50 9.26
N ILE A 219 -11.77 -13.70 8.73
CA ILE A 219 -11.64 -13.98 7.28
C ILE A 219 -12.48 -15.22 6.93
N TYR A 220 -12.79 -15.41 5.64
CA TYR A 220 -13.43 -16.64 5.18
C TYR A 220 -12.41 -17.78 5.10
N TYR A 221 -12.74 -18.94 5.64
CA TYR A 221 -11.93 -20.15 5.49
C TYR A 221 -11.73 -20.43 4.00
N ASN A 222 -10.49 -20.62 3.57
CA ASN A 222 -10.08 -20.72 2.15
C ASN A 222 -10.49 -19.51 1.29
N GLY A 223 -10.76 -18.36 1.88
CA GLY A 223 -11.23 -17.16 1.18
C GLY A 223 -10.11 -16.17 0.83
N GLY A 224 -8.86 -16.45 1.19
CA GLY A 224 -7.79 -15.46 1.16
C GLY A 224 -8.00 -14.37 2.22
N ASN A 225 -7.17 -13.35 2.19
CA ASN A 225 -7.22 -12.28 3.19
C ASN A 225 -7.77 -10.97 2.60
N PHE A 226 -9.05 -10.68 2.81
CA PHE A 226 -9.67 -9.47 2.28
C PHE A 226 -9.22 -8.16 2.99
N HIS A 227 -8.43 -8.24 4.07
CA HIS A 227 -7.76 -7.09 4.69
C HIS A 227 -6.37 -6.81 4.12
N TYR A 228 -5.93 -7.57 3.12
CA TYR A 228 -4.54 -7.54 2.66
C TYR A 228 -4.07 -6.17 2.18
N ALA A 229 -4.92 -5.45 1.45
CA ALA A 229 -4.60 -4.10 1.00
C ALA A 229 -4.32 -3.14 2.18
N ASP A 230 -5.12 -3.20 3.23
CA ASP A 230 -4.93 -2.38 4.43
C ASP A 230 -3.71 -2.83 5.26
N LEU A 231 -3.44 -4.15 5.30
CA LEU A 231 -2.26 -4.70 5.97
C LEU A 231 -0.96 -4.25 5.32
N VAL A 232 -0.91 -4.17 4.00
CA VAL A 232 0.25 -3.65 3.29
C VAL A 232 0.26 -2.12 3.36
N GLY A 233 -0.90 -1.50 3.19
CA GLY A 233 -1.08 -0.05 3.20
C GLY A 233 -0.56 0.64 4.46
N GLN A 234 -0.63 -0.01 5.63
CA GLN A 234 -0.09 0.55 6.88
C GLN A 234 1.43 0.80 6.85
N TYR A 235 2.16 0.16 5.93
CA TYR A 235 3.60 0.33 5.76
C TYR A 235 3.97 1.25 4.60
N LEU A 236 2.97 1.86 3.95
CA LEU A 236 3.15 2.76 2.83
C LEU A 236 2.85 4.20 3.25
N VAL A 237 3.75 5.10 2.91
CA VAL A 237 3.48 6.53 3.00
C VAL A 237 2.74 6.93 1.73
N SER A 238 1.50 7.41 1.86
CA SER A 238 0.73 7.88 0.71
C SER A 238 1.43 9.09 0.09
N GLY A 239 2.17 8.85 -0.99
CA GLY A 239 2.69 9.89 -1.85
C GLY A 239 1.69 10.07 -3.00
N THR A 240 0.96 11.16 -3.03
CA THR A 240 0.21 11.53 -4.24
C THR A 240 1.23 11.94 -5.29
N GLY A 241 1.45 11.04 -6.26
CA GLY A 241 2.52 11.17 -7.24
C GLY A 241 2.39 12.39 -8.14
N ASN A 242 3.46 12.95 -8.32
CA ASN A 242 4.20 13.45 -9.47
C ASN A 242 5.42 14.16 -8.90
N GLN A 243 6.64 13.61 -9.16
CA GLN A 243 7.89 14.36 -8.95
C GLN A 243 8.09 15.48 -10.00
N GLU A 244 7.08 15.86 -10.75
CA GLU A 244 7.00 17.23 -11.23
C GLU A 244 6.55 18.02 -10.01
N ALA A 245 7.50 18.79 -9.45
CA ALA A 245 7.37 19.68 -8.34
C ALA A 245 5.92 19.79 -7.84
N ILE A 246 5.63 19.44 -6.59
CA ILE A 246 4.42 19.91 -5.91
C ILE A 246 4.50 21.44 -5.94
N THR A 247 4.19 22.00 -7.10
CA THR A 247 3.81 23.38 -7.32
C THR A 247 2.31 23.48 -7.02
N GLY A 248 1.84 22.75 -6.00
CA GLY A 248 0.63 23.10 -5.33
C GLY A 248 0.85 24.54 -4.89
N ASP A 249 -0.04 25.46 -5.29
CA ASP A 249 0.07 26.84 -4.89
C ASP A 249 0.21 26.89 -3.36
N VAL A 250 1.45 27.08 -2.88
CA VAL A 250 1.76 27.15 -1.44
C VAL A 250 0.88 28.25 -0.81
N GLN A 251 0.54 29.29 -1.59
CA GLN A 251 -0.38 30.33 -1.16
C GLN A 251 -1.78 29.77 -0.88
N HIS A 252 -2.22 28.79 -1.68
CA HIS A 252 -3.51 28.13 -1.44
C HIS A 252 -3.47 27.28 -0.14
N LEU A 253 -2.40 26.50 0.10
CA LEU A 253 -2.21 25.76 1.36
C LEU A 253 -2.25 26.70 2.57
N LEU A 254 -1.51 27.82 2.51
CA LEU A 254 -1.48 28.80 3.59
C LEU A 254 -2.83 29.51 3.77
N GLN A 255 -3.56 29.75 2.69
CA GLN A 255 -4.90 30.32 2.75
C GLN A 255 -5.87 29.33 3.43
N VAL A 256 -5.89 28.07 3.01
CA VAL A 256 -6.72 27.02 3.62
C VAL A 256 -6.38 26.88 5.10
N SER A 257 -5.09 26.79 5.46
CA SER A 257 -4.69 26.64 6.87
C SER A 257 -5.19 27.76 7.76
N LYS A 258 -5.18 29.01 7.28
CA LYS A 258 -5.63 30.21 8.01
C LYS A 258 -7.14 30.29 8.17
N GLN A 259 -7.94 29.63 7.33
CA GLN A 259 -9.40 29.56 7.50
C GLN A 259 -9.81 28.86 8.80
N TYR A 260 -8.93 28.02 9.34
CA TYR A 260 -9.18 27.21 10.52
C TYR A 260 -8.60 27.78 11.82
N LEU A 261 -8.18 29.04 11.81
CA LEU A 261 -7.80 29.73 13.05
C LEU A 261 -8.97 29.75 14.04
N GLY A 262 -8.68 29.43 15.30
CA GLY A 262 -9.70 29.39 16.35
C GLY A 262 -10.41 28.05 16.52
N VAL A 263 -10.16 27.04 15.68
CA VAL A 263 -10.71 25.70 15.88
C VAL A 263 -10.12 25.06 17.15
N PRO A 264 -10.96 24.51 18.06
CA PRO A 264 -10.51 23.96 19.33
C PRO A 264 -9.58 22.76 19.14
N TYR A 265 -8.57 22.67 20.03
CA TYR A 265 -7.78 21.45 20.13
C TYR A 265 -8.60 20.32 20.78
N VAL A 266 -8.66 19.17 20.10
CA VAL A 266 -9.26 17.93 20.61
C VAL A 266 -8.27 16.79 20.37
N TRP A 267 -7.81 16.16 21.43
CA TRP A 267 -6.88 15.02 21.32
C TRP A 267 -7.47 13.89 20.46
N GLY A 268 -6.74 13.46 19.41
CA GLY A 268 -7.21 12.46 18.44
C GLY A 268 -8.28 12.97 17.47
N GLY A 269 -8.66 14.24 17.55
CA GLY A 269 -9.60 14.87 16.63
C GLY A 269 -8.99 15.07 15.25
N LYS A 270 -9.82 15.04 14.19
CA LYS A 270 -9.38 15.04 12.78
C LYS A 270 -10.28 15.88 11.88
N THR A 271 -11.17 16.71 12.44
CA THR A 271 -12.18 17.47 11.69
C THR A 271 -12.24 18.91 12.18
N PRO A 272 -12.83 19.83 11.41
CA PRO A 272 -13.02 21.23 11.84
C PRO A 272 -13.88 21.44 13.10
N ASN A 273 -14.50 20.40 13.62
CA ASN A 273 -15.19 20.45 14.92
C ASN A 273 -14.19 20.37 16.11
N GLY A 274 -12.95 20.02 15.84
CA GLY A 274 -11.85 19.89 16.76
C GLY A 274 -10.85 18.84 16.29
N TRP A 275 -9.56 19.13 16.43
CA TRP A 275 -8.45 18.28 16.04
C TRP A 275 -7.25 18.46 16.96
N ASP A 276 -6.33 17.48 16.90
CA ASP A 276 -4.97 17.65 17.42
C ASP A 276 -4.03 18.21 16.34
N CYS A 277 -2.74 18.33 16.65
CA CYS A 277 -1.73 18.88 15.74
C CYS A 277 -1.67 18.12 14.41
N SER A 278 -1.65 16.80 14.45
CA SER A 278 -1.55 15.93 13.28
C SER A 278 -2.87 15.85 12.49
N GLY A 279 -4.00 15.89 13.18
CA GLY A 279 -5.32 15.96 12.56
C GLY A 279 -5.53 17.26 11.77
N PHE A 280 -5.09 18.40 12.33
CA PHE A 280 -5.09 19.68 11.63
C PHE A 280 -4.26 19.64 10.35
N VAL A 281 -3.01 19.20 10.44
CA VAL A 281 -2.11 19.11 9.28
C VAL A 281 -2.69 18.18 8.21
N GLY A 282 -3.16 16.98 8.59
CA GLY A 282 -3.76 16.03 7.67
C GLY A 282 -4.98 16.60 6.94
N TRP A 283 -5.85 17.34 7.65
CA TRP A 283 -7.00 18.00 7.06
C TRP A 283 -6.59 19.05 6.03
N VAL A 284 -5.69 19.97 6.41
CA VAL A 284 -5.28 21.11 5.56
C VAL A 284 -4.61 20.62 4.26
N TYR A 285 -3.70 19.67 4.34
CA TYR A 285 -3.03 19.12 3.15
C TYR A 285 -4.01 18.40 2.22
N LYS A 286 -4.94 17.65 2.78
CA LYS A 286 -5.97 16.97 2.01
C LYS A 286 -6.91 17.94 1.30
N GLU A 287 -7.32 19.01 1.98
CA GLU A 287 -8.22 20.02 1.40
C GLU A 287 -7.51 20.89 0.37
N ALA A 288 -6.29 21.34 0.66
CA ALA A 288 -5.58 22.28 -0.20
C ALA A 288 -4.98 21.63 -1.45
N TRP A 289 -4.39 20.44 -1.28
CA TRP A 289 -3.63 19.76 -2.33
C TRP A 289 -4.14 18.38 -2.69
N GLY A 290 -5.17 17.86 -2.00
CA GLY A 290 -5.65 16.49 -2.17
C GLY A 290 -4.71 15.43 -1.58
N ILE A 291 -3.67 15.84 -0.83
CA ILE A 291 -2.61 14.96 -0.31
C ILE A 291 -3.01 14.43 1.06
N ASP A 292 -2.97 13.11 1.23
CA ASP A 292 -3.12 12.47 2.53
C ASP A 292 -1.74 12.27 3.19
N VAL A 293 -1.41 13.17 4.11
CA VAL A 293 -0.16 13.11 4.89
C VAL A 293 -0.31 12.34 6.20
N SER A 294 -1.40 11.53 6.35
CA SER A 294 -1.75 10.88 7.62
C SER A 294 -2.28 11.87 8.68
N THR A 295 -2.72 11.32 9.81
CA THR A 295 -3.16 12.08 10.99
C THR A 295 -2.43 11.61 12.25
N TRP A 296 -1.19 11.15 12.11
CA TRP A 296 -0.29 10.78 13.19
C TRP A 296 1.08 11.39 12.96
N THR A 297 1.56 12.14 13.95
CA THR A 297 2.78 12.96 13.88
C THR A 297 4.00 12.18 13.41
N VAL A 298 4.22 10.95 13.93
CA VAL A 298 5.35 10.09 13.55
C VAL A 298 5.30 9.71 12.08
N THR A 299 4.11 9.41 11.56
CA THR A 299 3.94 9.09 10.14
C THR A 299 4.14 10.34 9.27
N GLN A 300 3.64 11.50 9.73
CA GLN A 300 3.82 12.77 9.04
C GLN A 300 5.29 13.20 8.94
N ALA A 301 6.14 12.79 9.88
CA ALA A 301 7.57 13.05 9.81
C ALA A 301 8.30 12.27 8.69
N LEU A 302 7.62 11.34 8.04
CA LEU A 302 8.17 10.45 7.00
C LEU A 302 7.60 10.73 5.60
N VAL A 303 6.72 11.74 5.44
CA VAL A 303 6.02 11.99 4.17
C VAL A 303 6.88 12.72 3.12
N GLY A 304 8.08 13.17 3.48
CA GLY A 304 8.95 13.92 2.58
C GLY A 304 10.40 13.94 3.07
N ASP A 305 11.18 14.83 2.51
CA ASP A 305 12.60 14.96 2.84
C ASP A 305 12.79 15.69 4.17
N ARG A 306 13.49 15.04 5.12
CA ARG A 306 13.90 15.68 6.36
C ARG A 306 15.01 16.69 6.10
N ILE A 307 14.79 17.92 6.52
CA ILE A 307 15.72 19.05 6.35
C ILE A 307 15.94 19.80 7.66
N PRO A 308 17.04 20.55 7.79
CA PRO A 308 17.24 21.48 8.89
C PRO A 308 16.15 22.57 8.88
N VAL A 309 15.74 23.03 10.07
CA VAL A 309 14.75 24.12 10.20
C VAL A 309 15.17 25.39 9.46
N SER A 310 16.49 25.66 9.37
CA SER A 310 17.06 26.81 8.66
C SER A 310 16.82 26.77 7.12
N GLU A 311 16.49 25.60 6.58
CA GLU A 311 16.20 25.41 5.15
C GLU A 311 14.69 25.35 4.87
N ALA A 312 13.85 25.39 5.93
CA ALA A 312 12.41 25.30 5.80
C ALA A 312 11.85 26.47 4.97
N LYS A 313 10.90 26.17 4.11
CA LYS A 313 10.15 27.11 3.27
C LYS A 313 8.67 27.07 3.65
N ALA A 314 7.94 28.11 3.24
CA ALA A 314 6.49 28.13 3.40
C ALA A 314 5.84 26.86 2.86
N GLY A 315 4.98 26.23 3.66
CA GLY A 315 4.33 24.96 3.34
C GLY A 315 5.08 23.73 3.84
N ASP A 316 6.35 23.82 4.25
CA ASP A 316 7.05 22.68 4.89
C ASP A 316 6.43 22.37 6.25
N LEU A 317 6.53 21.11 6.68
CA LEU A 317 6.10 20.68 8.01
C LEU A 317 7.23 20.86 9.03
N LEU A 318 6.91 21.36 10.21
CA LEU A 318 7.81 21.50 11.33
C LEU A 318 7.49 20.46 12.40
N PHE A 319 8.53 19.86 12.98
CA PHE A 319 8.38 18.77 13.96
C PHE A 319 9.15 19.02 15.25
N TRP A 320 8.60 18.49 16.36
CA TRP A 320 9.18 18.46 17.69
C TRP A 320 9.24 17.04 18.20
N GLY A 321 10.37 16.70 18.87
CA GLY A 321 10.63 15.38 19.44
C GLY A 321 11.62 14.56 18.63
N PRO A 322 12.15 13.48 19.23
CA PRO A 322 13.13 12.63 18.58
C PRO A 322 12.49 11.81 17.44
N THR A 323 13.31 11.43 16.45
CA THR A 323 12.89 10.61 15.31
C THR A 323 12.17 9.34 15.77
N GLY A 324 10.97 9.10 15.24
CA GLY A 324 10.11 7.98 15.59
C GLY A 324 9.30 8.16 16.87
N ALA A 325 9.42 9.33 17.52
CA ALA A 325 8.65 9.70 18.69
C ALA A 325 8.32 11.22 18.69
N GLU A 326 8.02 11.73 17.51
CA GLU A 326 7.62 13.12 17.31
C GLU A 326 6.33 13.42 18.09
N THR A 327 6.37 14.47 18.88
CA THR A 327 5.30 14.83 19.80
C THR A 327 4.39 15.92 19.28
N HIS A 328 4.84 16.67 18.25
CA HIS A 328 4.10 17.77 17.68
C HIS A 328 4.47 18.04 16.23
N VAL A 329 3.53 18.62 15.48
CA VAL A 329 3.69 19.01 14.08
C VAL A 329 2.97 20.32 13.79
N ALA A 330 3.50 21.12 12.85
CA ALA A 330 2.93 22.39 12.41
C ALA A 330 3.21 22.65 10.92
N ILE A 331 2.49 23.58 10.31
CA ILE A 331 2.75 24.07 8.94
C ILE A 331 3.54 25.37 9.04
N TYR A 332 4.71 25.44 8.41
CA TYR A 332 5.54 26.64 8.36
C TYR A 332 4.95 27.68 7.39
N LEU A 333 4.87 28.95 7.81
CA LEU A 333 4.31 30.02 6.99
C LEU A 333 5.37 30.78 6.15
N GLY A 334 6.67 30.50 6.37
CA GLY A 334 7.79 31.07 5.59
C GLY A 334 8.32 32.40 6.10
N ASP A 335 7.65 33.03 7.08
CA ASP A 335 7.96 34.36 7.63
C ASP A 335 8.50 34.32 9.07
N GLY A 336 9.00 33.19 9.49
CA GLY A 336 9.43 32.95 10.89
C GLY A 336 8.29 32.58 11.82
N THR A 337 7.09 32.30 11.28
CA THR A 337 5.93 31.83 12.03
C THR A 337 5.39 30.51 11.49
N PHE A 338 4.61 29.80 12.29
CA PHE A 338 3.93 28.57 11.89
C PHE A 338 2.52 28.50 12.45
N ILE A 339 1.65 27.75 11.78
CA ILE A 339 0.27 27.51 12.21
C ILE A 339 0.11 26.09 12.72
N HIS A 340 -0.54 25.92 13.87
CA HIS A 340 -0.71 24.63 14.53
C HIS A 340 -1.93 24.57 15.45
N ALA A 341 -2.35 23.35 15.82
CA ALA A 341 -3.24 23.09 16.95
C ALA A 341 -2.37 22.66 18.15
N PRO A 342 -2.16 23.51 19.18
CA PRO A 342 -1.06 23.34 20.13
C PRO A 342 -1.30 22.26 21.20
N GLN A 343 -2.38 22.34 21.97
CA GLN A 343 -2.64 21.49 23.14
C GLN A 343 -4.08 21.59 23.64
N PRO A 344 -4.55 20.66 24.50
CA PRO A 344 -5.86 20.75 25.14
C PRO A 344 -6.11 22.09 25.84
N GLY A 345 -7.29 22.65 25.58
CA GLY A 345 -7.69 23.96 26.14
C GLY A 345 -7.25 25.16 25.29
N ASP A 346 -6.55 24.92 24.19
CA ASP A 346 -6.13 25.96 23.23
C ASP A 346 -6.84 25.76 21.88
N VAL A 347 -6.56 26.64 20.93
CA VAL A 347 -7.15 26.62 19.58
C VAL A 347 -6.05 26.66 18.53
N THR A 348 -6.40 26.31 17.29
CA THR A 348 -5.51 26.50 16.14
C THR A 348 -5.09 27.95 16.03
N LYS A 349 -3.80 28.22 16.03
CA LYS A 349 -3.22 29.57 16.06
C LYS A 349 -1.88 29.66 15.33
N ILE A 350 -1.43 30.88 15.09
CA ILE A 350 -0.10 31.18 14.56
C ILE A 350 0.85 31.49 15.73
N THR A 351 2.02 30.89 15.69
CA THR A 351 3.06 31.05 16.71
C THR A 351 4.41 31.37 16.05
N PRO A 352 5.16 32.38 16.52
CA PRO A 352 6.52 32.62 16.07
C PRO A 352 7.49 31.51 16.49
N LEU A 353 8.44 31.13 15.60
CA LEU A 353 9.48 30.12 15.86
C LEU A 353 10.26 30.39 17.15
N GLN A 354 10.52 31.65 17.49
CA GLN A 354 11.27 32.02 18.69
C GLN A 354 10.64 31.58 20.01
N TYR A 355 9.30 31.34 20.04
CA TYR A 355 8.61 30.92 21.27
C TYR A 355 8.46 29.40 21.38
N PHE A 356 8.59 28.67 20.29
CA PHE A 356 8.53 27.23 20.28
C PHE A 356 9.33 26.72 19.09
N GLN A 357 10.59 26.36 19.32
CA GLN A 357 11.54 25.97 18.26
C GLN A 357 11.37 24.51 17.88
N PRO A 358 11.16 24.19 16.60
CA PRO A 358 11.13 22.82 16.12
C PRO A 358 12.52 22.19 16.05
N ASP A 359 12.57 20.86 16.13
CA ASP A 359 13.80 20.09 16.05
C ASP A 359 14.25 19.89 14.60
N PHE A 360 13.30 19.78 13.65
CA PHE A 360 13.56 19.62 12.22
C PHE A 360 12.34 20.02 11.38
N ALA A 361 12.54 20.07 10.07
CA ALA A 361 11.45 20.23 9.10
C ALA A 361 11.39 19.07 8.12
N VAL A 362 10.24 18.92 7.47
CA VAL A 362 10.04 17.96 6.37
C VAL A 362 9.48 18.71 5.17
N ARG A 363 10.16 18.59 4.04
CA ARG A 363 9.73 19.12 2.74
C ARG A 363 8.98 18.05 1.98
N MET A 364 7.80 18.43 1.48
CA MET A 364 6.95 17.59 0.64
C MET A 364 7.48 17.58 -0.79
#